data_dbf82b209d59bcfadd771153a8e74ecf
#
_entry.id   dbf82b209d59bcfadd771153a8e74ecf
#
_cell.length_a   1.000
_cell.length_b   1.000
_cell.length_c   1.000
_cell.angle_alpha   90.00
_cell.angle_beta   90.00
_cell.angle_gamma   90.00
#
_symmetry.space_group_name_H-M   'P 1'
#
loop_
_entity.id
_entity.type
_entity.pdbx_description
1 polymer ?
#
loop_
_entity_poly.entity_id
_entity_poly.type
_entity_poly.pdbx_seq_one_letter_code
_entity_poly.pdbx_strand_id
1 'polypeptide(L)'
;MTASPLAQTPNDMFNAPIAEADPEIAEILDAELSRQQNGLEMIASENFVPRAVLQAQGSVLTNKYAEGYPGRRYYGGCEQVDRIETIARERAKSLFGAEYANVQPHSGAQANMAVFFACMQPGDTFMGLDLAHGGHLSHGSPVNMSGKYFKAVGYQLDEATGVIDYDAMERKALECKPKLIVGGASAYSREWDYKRMREIADKIGAILMIDMAHPAGLI
;
A
#
# COMPACT_ATOMS: atom_id res chain seq x y z
N MET A 1 -32.95 46.06 -6.48
CA MET A 1 -31.54 46.25 -6.08
C MET A 1 -31.08 44.96 -5.45
N THR A 2 -30.47 44.12 -6.23
CA THR A 2 -29.87 42.88 -5.74
C THR A 2 -28.57 43.23 -5.01
N ALA A 3 -28.50 42.93 -3.72
CA ALA A 3 -27.29 43.10 -2.96
C ALA A 3 -26.15 42.29 -3.63
N SER A 4 -25.07 42.98 -3.97
CA SER A 4 -23.85 42.31 -4.42
C SER A 4 -23.38 41.34 -3.31
N PRO A 5 -22.98 40.10 -3.59
CA PRO A 5 -22.45 39.24 -2.58
C PRO A 5 -21.24 39.94 -1.94
N LEU A 6 -21.28 40.10 -0.62
CA LEU A 6 -20.15 40.62 0.16
C LEU A 6 -18.93 39.78 -0.17
N ALA A 7 -17.89 40.42 -0.70
CA ALA A 7 -16.61 39.73 -0.90
C ALA A 7 -16.16 39.16 0.44
N GLN A 8 -16.04 37.82 0.53
CA GLN A 8 -15.52 37.16 1.73
C GLN A 8 -14.15 37.72 2.08
N THR A 9 -13.92 38.02 3.34
CA THR A 9 -12.60 38.44 3.78
C THR A 9 -11.62 37.26 3.66
N PRO A 10 -10.31 37.47 3.47
CA PRO A 10 -9.35 36.37 3.43
C PRO A 10 -9.44 35.46 4.64
N ASN A 11 -9.80 35.97 5.81
CA ASN A 11 -9.94 35.22 7.04
C ASN A 11 -11.17 34.26 6.98
N ASP A 12 -12.25 34.67 6.34
CA ASP A 12 -13.46 33.85 6.20
C ASP A 12 -13.17 32.64 5.28
N MET A 13 -12.42 32.84 4.21
CA MET A 13 -12.05 31.77 3.27
C MET A 13 -11.21 30.67 3.94
N PHE A 14 -10.28 31.03 4.84
CA PHE A 14 -9.42 30.04 5.52
C PHE A 14 -10.10 29.30 6.67
N ASN A 15 -11.21 29.82 7.19
CA ASN A 15 -11.90 29.24 8.33
C ASN A 15 -13.29 28.67 7.99
N ALA A 16 -13.76 28.91 6.78
CA ALA A 16 -15.06 28.40 6.36
C ALA A 16 -15.08 26.86 6.33
N PRO A 17 -16.10 26.22 6.90
CA PRO A 17 -16.31 24.80 6.72
C PRO A 17 -16.60 24.48 5.23
N ILE A 18 -16.36 23.22 4.83
CA ILE A 18 -16.54 22.82 3.42
C ILE A 18 -17.95 23.12 2.90
N ALA A 19 -18.98 23.00 3.74
CA ALA A 19 -20.38 23.29 3.37
C ALA A 19 -20.61 24.76 2.96
N GLU A 20 -19.78 25.68 3.43
CA GLU A 20 -19.84 27.11 3.08
C GLU A 20 -18.86 27.45 1.97
N ALA A 21 -17.66 26.83 1.99
CA ALA A 21 -16.59 27.10 1.03
C ALA A 21 -16.87 26.46 -0.34
N ASP A 22 -17.43 25.24 -0.34
CA ASP A 22 -17.76 24.47 -1.55
C ASP A 22 -18.95 23.52 -1.27
N PRO A 23 -20.18 24.03 -1.40
CA PRO A 23 -21.38 23.24 -1.14
C PRO A 23 -21.52 22.01 -2.04
N GLU A 24 -21.02 22.06 -3.28
CA GLU A 24 -21.07 20.94 -4.23
C GLU A 24 -20.22 19.76 -3.73
N ILE A 25 -19.02 20.04 -3.25
CA ILE A 25 -18.16 19.00 -2.63
C ILE A 25 -18.78 18.50 -1.32
N ALA A 26 -19.39 19.37 -0.51
CA ALA A 26 -20.04 18.94 0.73
C ALA A 26 -21.17 17.94 0.47
N GLU A 27 -21.99 18.17 -0.55
CA GLU A 27 -23.07 17.25 -0.96
C GLU A 27 -22.49 15.88 -1.38
N ILE A 28 -21.38 15.86 -2.11
CA ILE A 28 -20.70 14.61 -2.52
C ILE A 28 -20.19 13.84 -1.31
N LEU A 29 -19.60 14.53 -0.33
CA LEU A 29 -19.11 13.90 0.91
C LEU A 29 -20.25 13.28 1.73
N ASP A 30 -21.39 13.96 1.84
CA ASP A 30 -22.56 13.46 2.53
C ASP A 30 -23.17 12.25 1.79
N ALA A 31 -23.22 12.30 0.46
CA ALA A 31 -23.68 11.19 -0.36
C ALA A 31 -22.78 9.95 -0.21
N GLU A 32 -21.45 10.14 -0.19
CA GLU A 32 -20.51 9.04 0.03
C GLU A 32 -20.61 8.47 1.45
N LEU A 33 -20.78 9.31 2.47
CA LEU A 33 -21.05 8.83 3.82
C LEU A 33 -22.31 7.95 3.87
N SER A 34 -23.38 8.41 3.23
CA SER A 34 -24.64 7.64 3.12
C SER A 34 -24.44 6.33 2.38
N ARG A 35 -23.65 6.31 1.30
CA ARG A 35 -23.33 5.10 0.56
C ARG A 35 -22.62 4.08 1.45
N GLN A 36 -21.59 4.51 2.19
CA GLN A 36 -20.83 3.63 3.10
C GLN A 36 -21.69 3.11 4.25
N GLN A 37 -22.59 3.92 4.80
CA GLN A 37 -23.48 3.50 5.91
C GLN A 37 -24.55 2.50 5.47
N ASN A 38 -24.98 2.53 4.22
CA ASN A 38 -26.09 1.72 3.70
C ASN A 38 -25.65 0.61 2.75
N GLY A 39 -24.34 0.51 2.43
CA GLY A 39 -23.75 -0.51 1.58
C GLY A 39 -22.96 -1.56 2.38
N LEU A 40 -22.78 -2.73 1.77
CA LEU A 40 -21.83 -3.74 2.23
C LEU A 40 -20.64 -3.72 1.31
N GLU A 41 -19.49 -3.31 1.84
CA GLU A 41 -18.24 -3.31 1.07
C GLU A 41 -17.65 -4.73 1.01
N MET A 42 -17.43 -5.21 -0.21
CA MET A 42 -16.88 -6.55 -0.47
C MET A 42 -15.48 -6.50 -1.11
N ILE A 43 -14.84 -5.34 -1.09
CA ILE A 43 -13.49 -5.15 -1.63
C ILE A 43 -12.50 -5.39 -0.49
N ALA A 44 -11.64 -6.41 -0.61
CA ALA A 44 -10.74 -6.87 0.44
C ALA A 44 -9.73 -5.82 0.92
N SER A 45 -9.41 -4.83 0.09
CA SER A 45 -8.49 -3.73 0.44
C SER A 45 -9.15 -2.54 1.12
N GLU A 46 -10.47 -2.49 1.21
CA GLU A 46 -11.19 -1.38 1.82
C GLU A 46 -11.40 -1.60 3.32
N ASN A 47 -11.29 -0.53 4.09
CA ASN A 47 -11.55 -0.52 5.54
C ASN A 47 -12.09 0.84 5.98
N PHE A 48 -12.87 0.83 7.04
CA PHE A 48 -13.38 2.07 7.66
C PHE A 48 -12.34 2.61 8.63
N VAL A 49 -11.87 3.83 8.37
CA VAL A 49 -10.87 4.47 9.23
C VAL A 49 -11.52 5.15 10.43
N PRO A 50 -10.92 5.09 11.63
CA PRO A 50 -11.39 5.86 12.79
C PRO A 50 -11.35 7.37 12.54
N ARG A 51 -12.26 8.11 13.18
CA ARG A 51 -12.31 9.57 13.10
C ARG A 51 -10.95 10.23 13.40
N ALA A 52 -10.18 9.69 14.35
CA ALA A 52 -8.86 10.20 14.68
C ALA A 52 -7.88 10.16 13.49
N VAL A 53 -7.98 9.13 12.63
CA VAL A 53 -7.17 9.04 11.41
C VAL A 53 -7.56 10.13 10.41
N LEU A 54 -8.87 10.35 10.20
CA LEU A 54 -9.37 11.44 9.34
C LEU A 54 -8.92 12.81 9.86
N GLN A 55 -8.96 13.04 11.16
CA GLN A 55 -8.49 14.29 11.77
C GLN A 55 -6.98 14.50 11.62
N ALA A 56 -6.19 13.43 11.76
CA ALA A 56 -4.74 13.53 11.57
C ALA A 56 -4.39 13.81 10.10
N GLN A 57 -5.05 13.16 9.17
CA GLN A 57 -4.83 13.33 7.73
C GLN A 57 -5.22 14.74 7.26
N GLY A 58 -6.34 15.29 7.74
CA GLY A 58 -6.81 16.65 7.43
C GLY A 58 -6.23 17.74 8.34
N SER A 59 -5.09 17.50 8.98
CA SER A 59 -4.48 18.47 9.90
C SER A 59 -3.55 19.47 9.19
N VAL A 60 -3.06 20.46 9.94
CA VAL A 60 -2.08 21.47 9.47
C VAL A 60 -0.76 20.86 8.98
N LEU A 61 -0.48 19.59 9.26
CA LEU A 61 0.66 18.89 8.70
C LEU A 61 0.60 18.80 7.18
N THR A 62 -0.59 18.88 6.59
CA THR A 62 -0.82 18.94 5.15
C THR A 62 -0.09 20.13 4.50
N ASN A 63 0.16 21.21 5.23
CA ASN A 63 0.85 22.41 4.74
C ASN A 63 2.38 22.22 4.66
N LYS A 64 2.92 21.15 5.26
CA LYS A 64 4.38 21.03 5.42
C LYS A 64 5.01 20.14 4.35
N TYR A 65 5.87 20.74 3.56
CA TYR A 65 6.75 20.02 2.65
C TYR A 65 7.95 19.44 3.43
N ALA A 66 8.11 18.09 3.41
CA ALA A 66 9.06 17.38 4.30
C ALA A 66 9.84 16.28 3.55
N GLU A 67 10.41 16.63 2.39
CA GLU A 67 11.25 15.73 1.60
C GLU A 67 12.47 15.26 2.42
N GLY A 68 12.83 14.00 2.27
CA GLY A 68 13.90 13.35 3.03
C GLY A 68 13.36 12.48 4.17
N TYR A 69 14.20 12.22 5.17
CA TYR A 69 13.89 11.37 6.33
C TYR A 69 14.09 12.12 7.65
N PRO A 70 13.55 11.68 8.78
CA PRO A 70 13.80 12.28 10.08
C PRO A 70 15.29 12.53 10.35
N GLY A 71 15.62 13.77 10.70
CA GLY A 71 16.99 14.22 10.91
C GLY A 71 17.83 14.42 9.64
N ARG A 72 17.26 14.15 8.45
CA ARG A 72 17.92 14.31 7.15
C ARG A 72 16.95 14.89 6.11
N ARG A 73 16.34 16.03 6.44
CA ARG A 73 15.41 16.75 5.56
C ARG A 73 16.15 17.72 4.65
N TYR A 74 15.57 17.95 3.49
CA TYR A 74 16.05 18.96 2.57
C TYR A 74 15.61 20.38 2.95
N TYR A 75 14.58 20.51 3.81
CA TYR A 75 13.97 21.80 4.21
C TYR A 75 13.91 21.92 5.73
N GLY A 76 13.96 23.17 6.21
CA GLY A 76 13.76 23.49 7.62
C GLY A 76 12.30 23.37 8.10
N GLY A 77 12.07 23.45 9.40
CA GLY A 77 10.75 23.41 10.01
C GLY A 77 10.10 22.03 10.02
N CYS A 78 10.88 20.95 9.97
CA CYS A 78 10.39 19.58 9.93
C CYS A 78 10.36 18.87 11.30
N GLU A 79 10.61 19.56 12.38
CA GLU A 79 10.78 18.98 13.73
C GLU A 79 9.54 18.18 14.17
N GLN A 80 8.34 18.68 13.86
CA GLN A 80 7.09 17.98 14.23
C GLN A 80 6.80 16.81 13.26
N VAL A 81 7.12 16.98 12.00
CA VAL A 81 7.02 15.89 10.99
C VAL A 81 8.00 14.77 11.35
N ASP A 82 9.22 15.08 11.76
CA ASP A 82 10.21 14.10 12.21
C ASP A 82 9.69 13.29 13.41
N ARG A 83 9.06 13.96 14.37
CA ARG A 83 8.47 13.30 15.54
C ARG A 83 7.35 12.35 15.15
N ILE A 84 6.44 12.79 14.30
CA ILE A 84 5.28 11.98 13.90
C ILE A 84 5.71 10.76 13.07
N GLU A 85 6.65 10.95 12.13
CA GLU A 85 7.19 9.85 11.32
C GLU A 85 7.97 8.86 12.19
N THR A 86 8.75 9.34 13.15
CA THR A 86 9.47 8.49 14.10
C THR A 86 8.50 7.65 14.93
N ILE A 87 7.44 8.27 15.47
CA ILE A 87 6.39 7.55 16.22
C ILE A 87 5.74 6.49 15.37
N ALA A 88 5.39 6.80 14.12
CA ALA A 88 4.77 5.84 13.20
C ALA A 88 5.70 4.64 12.91
N ARG A 89 6.98 4.91 12.65
CA ARG A 89 7.99 3.85 12.43
C ARG A 89 8.15 2.94 13.64
N GLU A 90 8.32 3.51 14.84
CA GLU A 90 8.52 2.72 16.06
C GLU A 90 7.26 1.91 16.42
N ARG A 91 6.07 2.46 16.19
CA ARG A 91 4.81 1.72 16.36
C ARG A 91 4.66 0.57 15.36
N ALA A 92 5.00 0.79 14.09
CA ALA A 92 4.99 -0.28 13.08
C ALA A 92 5.99 -1.38 13.43
N LYS A 93 7.20 -1.04 13.83
CA LYS A 93 8.21 -2.01 14.29
C LYS A 93 7.71 -2.82 15.48
N SER A 94 7.13 -2.17 16.48
CA SER A 94 6.59 -2.83 17.68
C SER A 94 5.41 -3.75 17.35
N LEU A 95 4.51 -3.29 16.47
CA LEU A 95 3.31 -4.05 16.10
C LEU A 95 3.64 -5.34 15.36
N PHE A 96 4.59 -5.27 14.42
CA PHE A 96 4.94 -6.41 13.56
C PHE A 96 6.23 -7.14 13.99
N GLY A 97 6.85 -6.77 15.09
CA GLY A 97 8.13 -7.35 15.53
C GLY A 97 9.27 -7.12 14.53
N ALA A 98 9.21 -6.05 13.75
CA ALA A 98 10.15 -5.76 12.67
C ALA A 98 11.38 -4.99 13.16
N GLU A 99 12.55 -5.27 12.59
CA GLU A 99 13.77 -4.52 12.88
C GLU A 99 13.75 -3.12 12.27
N TYR A 100 13.15 -2.98 11.10
CA TYR A 100 13.07 -1.74 10.33
C TYR A 100 11.64 -1.48 9.85
N ALA A 101 11.30 -0.21 9.69
CA ALA A 101 10.03 0.22 9.09
C ALA A 101 10.24 1.48 8.25
N ASN A 102 9.57 1.54 7.11
CA ASN A 102 9.40 2.76 6.31
C ASN A 102 7.90 3.02 6.17
N VAL A 103 7.47 4.20 6.59
CA VAL A 103 6.05 4.60 6.63
C VAL A 103 5.72 5.69 5.62
N GLN A 104 6.64 6.01 4.69
CA GLN A 104 6.45 7.08 3.72
C GLN A 104 5.61 6.69 2.48
N PRO A 105 5.57 5.42 2.01
CA PRO A 105 4.73 5.10 0.85
C PRO A 105 3.28 5.48 1.07
N HIS A 106 2.69 6.15 0.07
CA HIS A 106 1.29 6.57 0.12
C HIS A 106 0.30 5.47 -0.28
N SER A 107 0.81 4.34 -0.78
CA SER A 107 0.00 3.19 -1.23
C SER A 107 0.81 1.90 -1.20
N GLY A 108 0.13 0.76 -1.16
CA GLY A 108 0.76 -0.56 -1.30
C GLY A 108 1.52 -0.70 -2.63
N ALA A 109 0.99 -0.15 -3.71
CA ALA A 109 1.68 -0.15 -5.00
C ALA A 109 3.01 0.61 -4.96
N GLN A 110 3.07 1.76 -4.26
CA GLN A 110 4.32 2.49 -4.06
C GLN A 110 5.28 1.74 -3.14
N ALA A 111 4.78 1.09 -2.09
CA ALA A 111 5.60 0.26 -1.20
C ALA A 111 6.23 -0.91 -1.97
N ASN A 112 5.46 -1.62 -2.79
CA ASN A 112 5.96 -2.70 -3.64
C ASN A 112 7.01 -2.18 -4.63
N MET A 113 6.75 -1.04 -5.28
CA MET A 113 7.71 -0.42 -6.19
C MET A 113 9.03 -0.07 -5.49
N ALA A 114 8.96 0.48 -4.28
CA ALA A 114 10.16 0.79 -3.49
C ALA A 114 10.99 -0.46 -3.19
N VAL A 115 10.35 -1.57 -2.80
CA VAL A 115 11.03 -2.85 -2.58
C VAL A 115 11.65 -3.39 -3.87
N PHE A 116 10.91 -3.35 -4.98
CA PHE A 116 11.41 -3.85 -6.26
C PHE A 116 12.67 -3.11 -6.70
N PHE A 117 12.68 -1.79 -6.66
CA PHE A 117 13.85 -1.00 -7.03
C PHE A 117 14.99 -1.04 -6.01
N ALA A 118 14.70 -1.33 -4.74
CA ALA A 118 15.73 -1.55 -3.74
C ALA A 118 16.44 -2.91 -3.91
N CYS A 119 15.71 -3.93 -4.37
CA CYS A 119 16.20 -5.32 -4.41
C CYS A 119 16.63 -5.76 -5.82
N MET A 120 16.20 -5.09 -6.87
CA MET A 120 16.38 -5.53 -8.25
C MET A 120 16.79 -4.39 -9.19
N GLN A 121 17.34 -4.77 -10.35
CA GLN A 121 17.55 -3.85 -11.48
C GLN A 121 16.52 -4.12 -12.57
N PRO A 122 16.16 -3.12 -13.39
CA PRO A 122 15.29 -3.33 -14.55
C PRO A 122 15.76 -4.51 -15.41
N GLY A 123 14.81 -5.40 -15.75
CA GLY A 123 15.10 -6.63 -16.49
C GLY A 123 15.42 -7.86 -15.63
N ASP A 124 15.61 -7.71 -14.32
CA ASP A 124 15.76 -8.85 -13.40
C ASP A 124 14.46 -9.66 -13.33
N THR A 125 14.62 -10.94 -13.01
CA THR A 125 13.49 -11.86 -12.87
C THR A 125 12.98 -11.88 -11.43
N PHE A 126 11.66 -11.86 -11.26
CA PHE A 126 10.99 -12.14 -9.99
C PHE A 126 9.81 -13.09 -10.19
N MET A 127 9.33 -13.70 -9.11
CA MET A 127 8.14 -14.55 -9.11
C MET A 127 7.03 -13.94 -8.27
N GLY A 128 5.78 -14.06 -8.74
CA GLY A 128 4.57 -13.66 -8.01
C GLY A 128 3.39 -14.57 -8.37
N LEU A 129 2.33 -14.55 -7.57
CA LEU A 129 1.11 -15.29 -7.91
C LEU A 129 0.46 -14.65 -9.14
N ASP A 130 0.11 -15.49 -10.12
CA ASP A 130 -0.55 -15.03 -11.33
C ASP A 130 -1.86 -14.29 -11.02
N LEU A 131 -2.12 -13.21 -11.75
CA LEU A 131 -3.33 -12.40 -11.59
C LEU A 131 -4.60 -13.25 -11.76
N ALA A 132 -4.61 -14.17 -12.73
CA ALA A 132 -5.72 -15.07 -12.97
C ALA A 132 -5.98 -16.07 -11.82
N HIS A 133 -4.99 -16.26 -10.94
CA HIS A 133 -5.06 -17.13 -9.77
C HIS A 133 -5.21 -16.36 -8.46
N GLY A 134 -5.56 -15.07 -8.52
CA GLY A 134 -5.82 -14.23 -7.37
C GLY A 134 -4.68 -13.28 -6.98
N GLY A 135 -3.60 -13.22 -7.75
CA GLY A 135 -2.49 -12.29 -7.53
C GLY A 135 -2.91 -10.82 -7.65
N HIS A 136 -2.01 -9.92 -7.26
CA HIS A 136 -2.23 -8.48 -7.39
C HIS A 136 -1.59 -7.93 -8.68
N LEU A 137 -2.12 -6.82 -9.20
CA LEU A 137 -1.56 -6.15 -10.39
C LEU A 137 -0.07 -5.84 -10.25
N SER A 138 0.37 -5.40 -9.06
CA SER A 138 1.78 -5.08 -8.79
C SER A 138 2.69 -6.32 -8.60
N HIS A 139 2.16 -7.53 -8.76
CA HIS A 139 2.92 -8.78 -8.70
C HIS A 139 3.26 -9.34 -10.09
N GLY A 140 3.36 -8.49 -11.11
CA GLY A 140 3.86 -8.87 -12.43
C GLY A 140 2.89 -8.70 -13.59
N SER A 141 1.74 -8.04 -13.38
CA SER A 141 0.84 -7.75 -14.49
C SER A 141 1.53 -6.91 -15.58
N PRO A 142 1.39 -7.26 -16.87
CA PRO A 142 2.03 -6.54 -17.98
C PRO A 142 1.64 -5.06 -18.09
N VAL A 143 0.49 -4.68 -17.54
CA VAL A 143 0.04 -3.27 -17.54
C VAL A 143 0.59 -2.48 -16.35
N ASN A 144 1.13 -3.17 -15.34
CA ASN A 144 1.72 -2.58 -14.15
C ASN A 144 3.22 -2.32 -14.33
N MET A 145 3.77 -1.42 -13.53
CA MET A 145 5.20 -1.14 -13.45
C MET A 145 6.03 -2.42 -13.29
N SER A 146 5.61 -3.33 -12.41
CA SER A 146 6.32 -4.58 -12.12
C SER A 146 6.51 -5.45 -13.37
N GLY A 147 5.48 -5.59 -14.21
CA GLY A 147 5.59 -6.35 -15.47
C GLY A 147 6.24 -5.59 -16.62
N LYS A 148 6.34 -4.24 -16.52
CA LYS A 148 6.99 -3.41 -17.55
C LYS A 148 8.50 -3.30 -17.37
N TYR A 149 8.96 -3.23 -16.13
CA TYR A 149 10.40 -3.04 -15.81
C TYR A 149 11.13 -4.33 -15.52
N PHE A 150 10.43 -5.37 -15.05
CA PHE A 150 11.01 -6.63 -14.61
C PHE A 150 10.44 -7.81 -15.38
N LYS A 151 11.13 -8.95 -15.35
CA LYS A 151 10.64 -10.21 -15.91
C LYS A 151 9.81 -10.93 -14.84
N ALA A 152 8.50 -10.80 -14.93
CA ALA A 152 7.58 -11.50 -14.05
C ALA A 152 7.42 -12.97 -14.50
N VAL A 153 7.57 -13.90 -13.56
CA VAL A 153 7.29 -15.32 -13.73
C VAL A 153 6.21 -15.70 -12.74
N GLY A 154 5.02 -16.07 -13.25
CA GLY A 154 3.89 -16.42 -12.40
C GLY A 154 4.03 -17.82 -11.82
N TYR A 155 3.68 -18.01 -10.53
CA TYR A 155 3.31 -19.30 -9.99
C TYR A 155 1.78 -19.38 -9.84
N GLN A 156 1.25 -20.57 -9.72
CA GLN A 156 -0.18 -20.82 -9.90
C GLN A 156 -0.74 -21.69 -8.78
N LEU A 157 -2.05 -21.75 -8.71
CA LEU A 157 -2.77 -22.71 -7.90
C LEU A 157 -2.83 -24.05 -8.63
N ASP A 158 -2.89 -25.13 -7.87
CA ASP A 158 -3.35 -26.42 -8.37
C ASP A 158 -4.86 -26.35 -8.64
N GLU A 159 -5.28 -26.64 -9.86
CA GLU A 159 -6.68 -26.50 -10.30
C GLU A 159 -7.64 -27.44 -9.56
N ALA A 160 -7.16 -28.60 -9.11
CA ALA A 160 -8.01 -29.58 -8.45
C ALA A 160 -8.28 -29.22 -6.97
N THR A 161 -7.30 -28.59 -6.32
CA THR A 161 -7.37 -28.29 -4.88
C THR A 161 -7.66 -26.82 -4.59
N GLY A 162 -7.38 -25.92 -5.55
CA GLY A 162 -7.49 -24.48 -5.38
C GLY A 162 -6.46 -23.88 -4.39
N VAL A 163 -5.36 -24.61 -4.12
CA VAL A 163 -4.26 -24.13 -3.27
C VAL A 163 -2.98 -23.94 -4.08
N ILE A 164 -2.04 -23.15 -3.56
CA ILE A 164 -0.75 -22.93 -4.22
C ILE A 164 0.03 -24.25 -4.30
N ASP A 165 0.47 -24.63 -5.51
CA ASP A 165 1.39 -25.75 -5.71
C ASP A 165 2.82 -25.30 -5.43
N TYR A 166 3.26 -25.47 -4.19
CA TYR A 166 4.60 -25.08 -3.75
C TYR A 166 5.71 -25.92 -4.40
N ASP A 167 5.43 -27.15 -4.80
CA ASP A 167 6.41 -27.98 -5.50
C ASP A 167 6.60 -27.55 -6.96
N ALA A 168 5.51 -27.18 -7.63
CA ALA A 168 5.60 -26.54 -8.95
C ALA A 168 6.29 -25.17 -8.87
N MET A 169 5.97 -24.40 -7.82
CA MET A 169 6.64 -23.12 -7.54
C MET A 169 8.14 -23.31 -7.36
N GLU A 170 8.59 -24.31 -6.59
CA GLU A 170 10.00 -24.61 -6.38
C GLU A 170 10.70 -25.01 -7.68
N ARG A 171 10.10 -25.93 -8.47
CA ARG A 171 10.66 -26.32 -9.78
C ARG A 171 10.88 -25.09 -10.66
N LYS A 172 9.86 -24.24 -10.76
CA LYS A 172 9.92 -23.01 -11.56
C LYS A 172 10.96 -22.02 -11.03
N ALA A 173 11.10 -21.88 -9.70
CA ALA A 173 12.10 -21.04 -9.06
C ALA A 173 13.53 -21.52 -9.35
N LEU A 174 13.79 -22.83 -9.30
CA LEU A 174 15.09 -23.42 -9.65
C LEU A 174 15.45 -23.19 -11.13
N GLU A 175 14.46 -23.21 -12.01
CA GLU A 175 14.63 -22.97 -13.45
C GLU A 175 14.91 -21.50 -13.75
N CYS A 176 14.08 -20.57 -13.29
CA CYS A 176 14.17 -19.16 -13.65
C CYS A 176 15.06 -18.31 -12.73
N LYS A 177 15.44 -18.84 -11.57
CA LYS A 177 16.33 -18.22 -10.58
C LYS A 177 15.96 -16.74 -10.31
N PRO A 178 14.77 -16.47 -9.80
CA PRO A 178 14.35 -15.10 -9.54
C PRO A 178 15.19 -14.48 -8.42
N LYS A 179 15.40 -13.17 -8.49
CA LYS A 179 16.03 -12.41 -7.39
C LYS A 179 15.07 -12.14 -6.23
N LEU A 180 13.77 -12.09 -6.53
CA LEU A 180 12.70 -11.82 -5.57
C LEU A 180 11.55 -12.79 -5.79
N ILE A 181 11.02 -13.34 -4.70
CA ILE A 181 9.76 -14.08 -4.67
C ILE A 181 8.75 -13.25 -3.88
N VAL A 182 7.60 -12.98 -4.50
CA VAL A 182 6.51 -12.21 -3.87
C VAL A 182 5.41 -13.17 -3.46
N GLY A 183 5.11 -13.23 -2.16
CA GLY A 183 3.91 -13.84 -1.60
C GLY A 183 2.85 -12.78 -1.33
N GLY A 184 1.60 -13.19 -1.28
CA GLY A 184 0.46 -12.30 -1.10
C GLY A 184 -0.46 -12.26 -2.31
N ALA A 185 -1.71 -11.89 -2.09
CA ALA A 185 -2.74 -11.93 -3.11
C ALA A 185 -3.87 -10.95 -2.82
N SER A 186 -4.63 -10.59 -3.86
CA SER A 186 -5.87 -9.84 -3.72
C SER A 186 -7.08 -10.74 -3.49
N ALA A 187 -7.08 -11.95 -4.06
CA ALA A 187 -8.26 -12.82 -4.12
C ALA A 187 -7.95 -14.30 -3.81
N TYR A 188 -6.97 -14.56 -2.97
CA TYR A 188 -6.65 -15.90 -2.48
C TYR A 188 -6.99 -16.00 -0.99
N SER A 189 -8.00 -16.77 -0.63
CA SER A 189 -8.60 -16.85 0.70
C SER A 189 -8.09 -18.01 1.55
N ARG A 190 -7.06 -18.71 1.10
CA ARG A 190 -6.45 -19.84 1.82
C ARG A 190 -5.21 -19.38 2.58
N GLU A 191 -4.78 -20.19 3.53
CA GLU A 191 -3.54 -19.98 4.26
C GLU A 191 -2.32 -20.11 3.34
N TRP A 192 -1.29 -19.34 3.65
CA TRP A 192 -0.01 -19.35 2.95
C TRP A 192 1.00 -20.15 3.76
N ASP A 193 1.73 -21.05 3.13
CA ASP A 193 2.88 -21.70 3.76
C ASP A 193 4.13 -20.82 3.60
N TYR A 194 4.23 -19.80 4.43
CA TYR A 194 5.36 -18.87 4.45
C TYR A 194 6.70 -19.56 4.72
N LYS A 195 6.69 -20.65 5.52
CA LYS A 195 7.87 -21.45 5.80
C LYS A 195 8.37 -22.11 4.52
N ARG A 196 7.48 -22.76 3.77
CA ARG A 196 7.81 -23.38 2.50
C ARG A 196 8.32 -22.36 1.49
N MET A 197 7.71 -21.18 1.41
CA MET A 197 8.17 -20.08 0.56
C MET A 197 9.59 -19.63 0.95
N ARG A 198 9.88 -19.52 2.26
CA ARG A 198 11.21 -19.17 2.75
C ARG A 198 12.25 -20.21 2.36
N GLU A 199 11.92 -21.50 2.52
CA GLU A 199 12.79 -22.61 2.11
C GLU A 199 13.11 -22.57 0.61
N ILE A 200 12.12 -22.30 -0.23
CA ILE A 200 12.30 -22.15 -1.69
C ILE A 200 13.21 -20.97 -2.00
N ALA A 201 12.97 -19.82 -1.39
CA ALA A 201 13.78 -18.63 -1.60
C ALA A 201 15.24 -18.84 -1.16
N ASP A 202 15.47 -19.50 -0.03
CA ASP A 202 16.82 -19.79 0.50
C ASP A 202 17.60 -20.71 -0.43
N LYS A 203 16.96 -21.74 -1.01
CA LYS A 203 17.60 -22.67 -1.95
C LYS A 203 18.23 -21.98 -3.17
N ILE A 204 17.67 -20.86 -3.59
CA ILE A 204 18.10 -20.14 -4.80
C ILE A 204 18.79 -18.81 -4.48
N GLY A 205 18.85 -18.43 -3.19
CA GLY A 205 19.40 -17.15 -2.76
C GLY A 205 18.53 -15.94 -3.10
N ALA A 206 17.21 -16.15 -3.24
CA ALA A 206 16.26 -15.08 -3.53
C ALA A 206 15.81 -14.36 -2.25
N ILE A 207 15.41 -13.10 -2.41
CA ILE A 207 14.70 -12.34 -1.37
C ILE A 207 13.24 -12.82 -1.35
N LEU A 208 12.69 -13.07 -0.17
CA LEU A 208 11.27 -13.30 0.02
C LEU A 208 10.60 -12.00 0.48
N MET A 209 9.64 -11.51 -0.28
CA MET A 209 8.76 -10.40 0.05
C MET A 209 7.35 -10.92 0.27
N ILE A 210 6.72 -10.53 1.37
CA ILE A 210 5.30 -10.82 1.62
C ILE A 210 4.50 -9.52 1.57
N ASP A 211 3.62 -9.41 0.57
CA ASP A 211 2.62 -8.37 0.50
C ASP A 211 1.41 -8.81 1.35
N MET A 212 1.34 -8.28 2.55
CA MET A 212 0.29 -8.59 3.51
C MET A 212 -0.79 -7.49 3.61
N ALA A 213 -0.93 -6.66 2.59
CA ALA A 213 -1.82 -5.50 2.63
C ALA A 213 -3.27 -5.86 3.04
N HIS A 214 -3.80 -6.99 2.56
CA HIS A 214 -5.17 -7.41 2.89
C HIS A 214 -5.30 -8.04 4.28
N PRO A 215 -4.46 -8.99 4.72
CA PRO A 215 -4.59 -9.61 6.04
C PRO A 215 -3.97 -8.81 7.19
N ALA A 216 -3.20 -7.74 6.92
CA ALA A 216 -2.39 -7.05 7.93
C ALA A 216 -3.16 -6.53 9.14
N GLY A 217 -4.44 -6.22 9.00
CA GLY A 217 -5.31 -5.81 10.11
C GLY A 217 -5.86 -6.96 10.95
N LEU A 218 -5.59 -8.21 10.58
CA LEU A 218 -6.12 -9.43 11.21
C LEU A 218 -5.03 -10.30 11.85
N ILE A 219 -3.76 -9.92 11.71
CA ILE A 219 -2.59 -10.65 12.22
C ILE A 219 -1.85 -9.82 13.28
#